data_3520ed409db6ebce1a1bc6d57c9a3dd0
#
_entry.id   3520ed409db6ebce1a1bc6d57c9a3dd0
#
_cell.length_a   1.000
_cell.length_b   1.000
_cell.length_c   1.000
_cell.angle_alpha   90.00
_cell.angle_beta   90.00
_cell.angle_gamma   90.00
#
_symmetry.space_group_name_H-M   'P 1'
#
loop_
_entity.id
_entity.type
_entity.pdbx_description
1 polymer ?
#
loop_
_entity_poly.entity_id
_entity_poly.type
_entity_poly.pdbx_seq_one_letter_code
_entity_poly.pdbx_strand_id
1 'polypeptide(L)'
;MKKYVENAGSCIVTKSILNAETKFRWLFREEPLNNIDTGWMAFGDSDNDEYVNDPKNLSVVDLNTLINIEPTILNVYEMPVGTDLIFIEEDGEKYFINAKTNEQIREKVKSPFTIAFEKNLDFLRKDEYSKEFIENLFTESDRISLDTIGEADFPTGQVIIADPLCYLHSEENRKILDRTIPIGKYEVELAILNSKTISKRVAGARLKIKNDKIIRYEQTQNKSSKLNGFGVDAGLASFCDATVAEEYTKFYSNNDYFIKLLQGKQFIDWEIPGTNHKIAMFETGFGDGYYMSLYGLNEKDEVCELVIPFINPELID
;
A
#
# COMPACT_ATOMS: atom_id res chain seq x y z
N MET A 1 25.40 13.69 -4.63
CA MET A 1 24.41 13.22 -5.62
C MET A 1 23.02 13.53 -5.06
N LYS A 2 22.13 14.11 -5.85
CA LYS A 2 20.77 14.41 -5.41
C LYS A 2 19.94 13.13 -5.45
N LYS A 3 19.12 12.87 -4.41
CA LYS A 3 18.18 11.76 -4.36
C LYS A 3 16.83 12.27 -4.90
N TYR A 4 16.43 11.80 -6.07
CA TYR A 4 15.16 12.17 -6.72
C TYR A 4 14.04 11.19 -6.41
N VAL A 5 14.39 9.90 -6.30
CA VAL A 5 13.45 8.80 -6.04
C VAL A 5 13.93 8.04 -4.81
N GLU A 6 13.03 7.89 -3.82
CA GLU A 6 13.30 7.06 -2.63
C GLU A 6 13.29 5.57 -3.02
N ASN A 7 14.25 4.80 -2.49
CA ASN A 7 14.39 3.37 -2.79
C ASN A 7 14.36 3.06 -4.30
N ALA A 8 15.05 3.90 -5.10
CA ALA A 8 14.97 3.89 -6.55
C ALA A 8 15.36 2.56 -7.20
N GLY A 9 16.12 1.72 -6.50
CA GLY A 9 16.66 0.48 -7.03
C GLY A 9 17.90 0.69 -7.90
N SER A 10 18.38 -0.38 -8.53
CA SER A 10 19.55 -0.36 -9.40
C SER A 10 19.18 -0.41 -10.87
N CYS A 11 20.08 0.08 -11.72
CA CYS A 11 20.00 0.01 -13.17
C CYS A 11 21.37 -0.32 -13.76
N ILE A 12 21.39 -0.74 -15.02
CA ILE A 12 22.62 -1.01 -15.77
C ILE A 12 22.94 0.18 -16.68
N VAL A 13 24.18 0.64 -16.64
CA VAL A 13 24.64 1.79 -17.44
C VAL A 13 26.00 1.46 -18.06
N THR A 14 26.22 1.86 -19.31
CA THR A 14 27.54 1.73 -19.92
C THR A 14 28.57 2.62 -19.23
N LYS A 15 29.80 2.13 -19.10
CA LYS A 15 30.90 2.91 -18.51
C LYS A 15 31.22 4.15 -19.29
N SER A 16 31.01 4.13 -20.59
CA SER A 16 31.16 5.29 -21.50
C SER A 16 30.30 6.50 -21.06
N ILE A 17 29.03 6.25 -20.66
CA ILE A 17 28.14 7.26 -20.07
C ILE A 17 28.67 7.75 -18.72
N LEU A 18 29.04 6.82 -17.83
CA LEU A 18 29.51 7.14 -16.47
C LEU A 18 30.79 7.95 -16.47
N ASN A 19 31.66 7.71 -17.46
CA ASN A 19 32.93 8.44 -17.66
C ASN A 19 32.78 9.71 -18.49
N ALA A 20 31.55 10.05 -18.94
CA ALA A 20 31.26 11.15 -19.85
C ALA A 20 32.05 11.08 -21.20
N GLU A 21 32.33 9.86 -21.67
CA GLU A 21 32.97 9.57 -22.95
C GLU A 21 31.99 9.59 -24.13
N THR A 22 30.69 9.37 -23.83
CA THR A 22 29.59 9.38 -24.79
C THR A 22 28.37 10.13 -24.20
N LYS A 23 27.45 10.57 -25.04
CA LYS A 23 26.18 11.16 -24.61
C LYS A 23 25.18 10.05 -24.38
N PHE A 24 24.32 10.23 -23.36
CA PHE A 24 23.18 9.37 -23.14
C PHE A 24 22.26 9.38 -24.37
N ARG A 25 21.81 8.19 -24.81
CA ARG A 25 20.99 8.06 -26.02
C ARG A 25 19.88 7.04 -25.91
N TRP A 26 20.15 5.84 -25.40
CA TRP A 26 19.21 4.71 -25.37
C TRP A 26 18.83 4.40 -23.94
N LEU A 27 17.52 4.21 -23.69
CA LEU A 27 16.98 3.80 -22.41
C LEU A 27 15.91 2.73 -22.63
N PHE A 28 16.12 1.53 -22.13
CA PHE A 28 15.14 0.46 -22.26
C PHE A 28 14.99 -0.30 -20.95
N ARG A 29 13.84 -0.99 -20.78
CA ARG A 29 13.50 -1.68 -19.55
C ARG A 29 13.23 -3.17 -19.82
N GLU A 30 14.06 -4.03 -19.27
CA GLU A 30 13.93 -5.48 -19.31
C GLU A 30 13.33 -6.03 -18.01
N GLU A 31 13.06 -7.34 -17.98
CA GLU A 31 12.63 -8.00 -16.74
C GLU A 31 13.70 -7.88 -15.66
N PRO A 32 13.36 -7.39 -14.45
CA PRO A 32 14.30 -7.29 -13.35
C PRO A 32 14.89 -8.64 -12.94
N LEU A 33 16.19 -8.70 -12.70
CA LEU A 33 16.88 -9.92 -12.27
C LEU A 33 16.64 -10.27 -10.79
N ASN A 34 16.29 -9.27 -9.99
CA ASN A 34 16.03 -9.40 -8.54
C ASN A 34 15.21 -8.21 -8.02
N ASN A 35 14.85 -8.23 -6.72
CA ASN A 35 14.00 -7.22 -6.10
C ASN A 35 14.60 -5.80 -6.01
N ILE A 36 15.90 -5.63 -6.23
CA ILE A 36 16.57 -4.32 -6.20
C ILE A 36 16.74 -3.78 -7.62
N ASP A 37 16.79 -4.65 -8.62
CA ASP A 37 16.94 -4.30 -10.01
C ASP A 37 15.64 -3.69 -10.55
N THR A 38 15.74 -2.54 -11.22
CA THR A 38 14.62 -1.89 -11.88
C THR A 38 14.36 -2.40 -13.29
N GLY A 39 15.30 -3.17 -13.85
CA GLY A 39 15.32 -3.58 -15.24
C GLY A 39 15.75 -2.47 -16.23
N TRP A 40 15.98 -1.24 -15.78
CA TRP A 40 16.42 -0.16 -16.65
C TRP A 40 17.88 -0.33 -17.09
N MET A 41 18.12 -0.14 -18.39
CA MET A 41 19.43 -0.15 -19.02
C MET A 41 19.62 1.11 -19.86
N ALA A 42 20.81 1.72 -19.76
CA ALA A 42 21.13 2.98 -20.43
C ALA A 42 22.45 2.88 -21.22
N PHE A 43 22.37 3.24 -22.50
CA PHE A 43 23.50 3.19 -23.45
C PHE A 43 23.75 4.56 -24.10
N GLY A 44 25.00 4.80 -24.45
CA GLY A 44 25.43 6.02 -25.10
C GLY A 44 25.24 6.02 -26.61
N ASP A 45 25.33 7.18 -27.24
CA ASP A 45 25.14 7.37 -28.68
C ASP A 45 26.22 6.72 -29.53
N SER A 46 27.45 6.56 -29.01
CA SER A 46 28.57 5.92 -29.67
C SER A 46 28.83 4.48 -29.26
N ASP A 47 28.01 3.93 -28.34
CA ASP A 47 28.12 2.53 -27.89
C ASP A 47 27.61 1.61 -29.02
N ASN A 48 28.47 0.74 -29.52
CA ASN A 48 28.09 -0.26 -30.51
C ASN A 48 27.79 -1.61 -29.89
N ASP A 49 27.27 -2.55 -30.70
CA ASP A 49 26.86 -3.88 -30.26
C ASP A 49 28.03 -4.67 -29.61
N GLU A 50 29.26 -4.55 -30.09
CA GLU A 50 30.41 -5.21 -29.51
C GLU A 50 30.69 -4.66 -28.09
N TYR A 51 30.58 -3.36 -27.93
CA TYR A 51 30.83 -2.68 -26.65
C TYR A 51 29.79 -3.04 -25.60
N VAL A 52 28.50 -2.98 -25.94
CA VAL A 52 27.40 -3.23 -24.98
C VAL A 52 27.26 -4.71 -24.64
N ASN A 53 27.72 -5.63 -25.49
CA ASN A 53 27.70 -7.07 -25.22
C ASN A 53 28.89 -7.55 -24.38
N ASP A 54 29.90 -6.73 -24.11
CA ASP A 54 30.94 -7.08 -23.13
C ASP A 54 30.56 -6.60 -21.73
N PRO A 55 30.28 -7.51 -20.77
CA PRO A 55 29.89 -7.15 -19.39
C PRO A 55 30.91 -6.24 -18.68
N LYS A 56 32.18 -6.23 -19.12
CA LYS A 56 33.21 -5.35 -18.57
C LYS A 56 32.94 -3.86 -18.82
N ASN A 57 32.17 -3.56 -19.84
CA ASN A 57 31.79 -2.19 -20.22
C ASN A 57 30.52 -1.71 -19.53
N LEU A 58 29.85 -2.59 -18.76
CA LEU A 58 28.64 -2.31 -18.03
C LEU A 58 28.91 -2.08 -16.55
N SER A 59 28.07 -1.30 -15.91
CA SER A 59 28.09 -1.09 -14.45
C SER A 59 26.67 -1.08 -13.90
N VAL A 60 26.49 -1.71 -12.74
CA VAL A 60 25.26 -1.62 -11.96
C VAL A 60 25.40 -0.41 -11.04
N VAL A 61 24.46 0.53 -11.13
CA VAL A 61 24.43 1.75 -10.32
C VAL A 61 23.04 1.98 -9.73
N ASP A 62 22.92 2.82 -8.70
CA ASP A 62 21.63 3.31 -8.24
C ASP A 62 20.95 4.12 -9.35
N LEU A 63 19.64 3.95 -9.57
CA LEU A 63 18.89 4.67 -10.61
C LEU A 63 19.01 6.19 -10.44
N ASN A 64 19.12 6.71 -9.21
CA ASN A 64 19.40 8.14 -9.00
C ASN A 64 20.73 8.59 -9.58
N THR A 65 21.71 7.70 -9.73
CA THR A 65 22.98 8.04 -10.43
C THR A 65 22.70 8.39 -11.89
N LEU A 66 21.92 7.56 -12.57
CA LEU A 66 21.52 7.80 -13.95
C LEU A 66 20.64 9.05 -14.07
N ILE A 67 19.68 9.27 -13.16
CA ILE A 67 18.82 10.46 -13.11
C ILE A 67 19.65 11.75 -12.88
N ASN A 68 20.74 11.68 -12.10
CA ASN A 68 21.64 12.83 -11.93
C ASN A 68 22.43 13.16 -13.21
N ILE A 69 22.65 12.18 -14.09
CA ILE A 69 23.27 12.40 -15.42
C ILE A 69 22.23 13.03 -16.36
N GLU A 70 21.02 12.45 -16.44
CA GLU A 70 19.93 12.94 -17.30
C GLU A 70 18.60 12.99 -16.54
N PRO A 71 18.20 14.17 -16.00
CA PRO A 71 16.96 14.31 -15.22
C PRO A 71 15.66 14.04 -15.99
N THR A 72 15.66 14.11 -17.33
CA THR A 72 14.47 13.80 -18.14
C THR A 72 13.98 12.36 -17.94
N ILE A 73 14.83 11.47 -17.41
CA ILE A 73 14.46 10.10 -17.03
C ILE A 73 13.33 10.08 -16.00
N LEU A 74 13.17 11.12 -15.20
CA LEU A 74 12.03 11.27 -14.28
C LEU A 74 10.67 11.23 -14.96
N ASN A 75 10.62 11.55 -16.27
CA ASN A 75 9.39 11.48 -17.04
C ASN A 75 9.00 10.05 -17.42
N VAL A 76 9.93 9.10 -17.43
CA VAL A 76 9.74 7.76 -18.01
C VAL A 76 10.09 6.60 -17.08
N TYR A 77 10.70 6.84 -15.92
CA TYR A 77 11.22 5.77 -15.06
C TYR A 77 10.13 4.80 -14.52
N GLU A 78 8.86 5.22 -14.53
CA GLU A 78 7.71 4.39 -14.13
C GLU A 78 7.11 3.57 -15.30
N MET A 79 7.59 3.75 -16.53
CA MET A 79 7.08 3.01 -17.69
C MET A 79 7.32 1.49 -17.54
N PRO A 80 6.45 0.63 -18.11
CA PRO A 80 6.49 -0.81 -17.89
C PRO A 80 7.73 -1.50 -18.49
N VAL A 81 7.96 -2.74 -18.07
CA VAL A 81 8.89 -3.66 -18.75
C VAL A 81 8.55 -3.78 -20.23
N GLY A 82 9.56 -3.89 -21.09
CA GLY A 82 9.43 -3.87 -22.54
C GLY A 82 9.41 -2.46 -23.16
N THR A 83 9.54 -1.42 -22.33
CA THR A 83 9.77 -0.03 -22.82
C THR A 83 11.11 0.08 -23.52
N ASP A 84 11.12 0.79 -24.67
CA ASP A 84 12.32 1.03 -25.48
C ASP A 84 12.28 2.49 -25.97
N LEU A 85 13.25 3.29 -25.55
CA LEU A 85 13.23 4.75 -25.68
C LEU A 85 14.53 5.27 -26.29
N ILE A 86 14.37 6.28 -27.14
CA ILE A 86 15.45 7.08 -27.70
C ILE A 86 15.40 8.47 -27.05
N PHE A 87 16.48 8.89 -26.42
CA PHE A 87 16.61 10.24 -25.88
C PHE A 87 16.95 11.21 -26.99
N ILE A 88 16.26 12.34 -27.04
CA ILE A 88 16.44 13.44 -27.99
C ILE A 88 16.77 14.70 -27.22
N GLU A 89 17.78 15.41 -27.69
CA GLU A 89 18.13 16.80 -27.32
C GLU A 89 18.21 17.64 -28.59
N GLU A 90 17.24 18.50 -28.80
CA GLU A 90 17.10 19.31 -30.01
C GLU A 90 16.52 20.69 -29.65
N ASP A 91 17.10 21.75 -30.17
CA ASP A 91 16.67 23.15 -29.95
C ASP A 91 16.52 23.54 -28.47
N GLY A 92 17.31 22.92 -27.58
CA GLY A 92 17.26 23.15 -26.13
C GLY A 92 16.16 22.39 -25.39
N GLU A 93 15.33 21.63 -26.11
CA GLU A 93 14.34 20.71 -25.53
C GLU A 93 14.93 19.31 -25.37
N LYS A 94 14.48 18.63 -24.30
CA LYS A 94 14.86 17.25 -23.97
C LYS A 94 13.62 16.40 -23.80
N TYR A 95 13.55 15.29 -24.52
CA TYR A 95 12.41 14.37 -24.47
C TYR A 95 12.81 12.97 -24.93
N PHE A 96 11.89 12.01 -24.75
CA PHE A 96 12.06 10.66 -25.27
C PHE A 96 11.13 10.40 -26.46
N ILE A 97 11.57 9.51 -27.34
CA ILE A 97 10.74 8.91 -28.37
C ILE A 97 10.66 7.41 -28.07
N ASN A 98 9.44 6.85 -28.05
CA ASN A 98 9.24 5.41 -27.99
C ASN A 98 9.72 4.79 -29.34
N ALA A 99 10.73 3.92 -29.28
CA ALA A 99 11.36 3.36 -30.47
C ALA A 99 10.40 2.47 -31.29
N LYS A 100 9.33 1.93 -30.66
CA LYS A 100 8.34 1.07 -31.33
C LYS A 100 7.17 1.84 -31.93
N THR A 101 6.72 2.93 -31.26
CA THR A 101 5.51 3.67 -31.66
C THR A 101 5.79 5.01 -32.30
N ASN A 102 7.02 5.52 -32.19
CA ASN A 102 7.45 6.88 -32.54
C ASN A 102 6.74 8.00 -31.77
N GLU A 103 6.08 7.66 -30.66
CA GLU A 103 5.43 8.62 -29.78
C GLU A 103 6.48 9.45 -29.03
N GLN A 104 6.31 10.78 -28.99
CA GLN A 104 7.14 11.67 -28.20
C GLN A 104 6.62 11.75 -26.76
N ILE A 105 7.51 11.56 -25.78
CA ILE A 105 7.22 11.61 -24.36
C ILE A 105 7.94 12.82 -23.77
N ARG A 106 7.19 13.88 -23.53
CA ARG A 106 7.67 15.19 -23.01
C ARG A 106 7.29 15.41 -21.56
N GLU A 107 6.24 14.73 -21.08
CA GLU A 107 5.71 14.83 -19.72
C GLU A 107 5.85 13.51 -18.98
N LYS A 108 5.69 13.58 -17.63
CA LYS A 108 5.82 12.39 -16.79
C LYS A 108 4.71 11.37 -17.09
N VAL A 109 5.11 10.18 -17.46
CA VAL A 109 4.24 8.99 -17.57
C VAL A 109 4.14 8.32 -16.21
N LYS A 110 2.93 8.17 -15.70
CA LYS A 110 2.65 7.45 -14.43
C LYS A 110 2.39 5.98 -14.72
N SER A 111 2.91 5.13 -13.84
CA SER A 111 2.58 3.71 -13.89
C SER A 111 1.09 3.47 -13.61
N PRO A 112 0.50 2.37 -14.10
CA PRO A 112 -0.86 1.98 -13.70
C PRO A 112 -1.02 1.89 -12.17
N PHE A 113 0.01 1.44 -11.46
CA PHE A 113 0.02 1.42 -10.00
C PHE A 113 -0.09 2.82 -9.39
N THR A 114 0.72 3.78 -9.89
CA THR A 114 0.70 5.17 -9.40
C THR A 114 -0.66 5.83 -9.65
N ILE A 115 -1.25 5.58 -10.82
CA ILE A 115 -2.59 6.09 -11.15
C ILE A 115 -3.65 5.50 -10.21
N ALA A 116 -3.62 4.19 -9.98
CA ALA A 116 -4.53 3.51 -9.07
C ALA A 116 -4.40 4.03 -7.63
N PHE A 117 -3.17 4.19 -7.16
CA PHE A 117 -2.87 4.73 -5.84
C PHE A 117 -3.42 6.15 -5.65
N GLU A 118 -3.16 7.06 -6.59
CA GLU A 118 -3.65 8.45 -6.52
C GLU A 118 -5.17 8.52 -6.53
N LYS A 119 -5.84 7.76 -7.42
CA LYS A 119 -7.31 7.68 -7.44
C LYS A 119 -7.88 7.18 -6.11
N ASN A 120 -7.22 6.19 -5.51
CA ASN A 120 -7.65 5.66 -4.22
C ASN A 120 -7.41 6.64 -3.07
N LEU A 121 -6.32 7.44 -3.10
CA LEU A 121 -6.12 8.51 -2.13
C LEU A 121 -7.26 9.53 -2.17
N ASP A 122 -7.71 9.92 -3.36
CA ASP A 122 -8.84 10.85 -3.52
C ASP A 122 -10.15 10.22 -3.02
N PHE A 123 -10.33 8.91 -3.18
CA PHE A 123 -11.46 8.18 -2.61
C PHE A 123 -11.43 8.19 -1.07
N LEU A 124 -10.26 7.90 -0.46
CA LEU A 124 -10.12 7.85 1.00
C LEU A 124 -10.32 9.21 1.69
N ARG A 125 -10.16 10.31 0.96
CA ARG A 125 -10.43 11.68 1.45
C ARG A 125 -11.91 12.04 1.50
N LYS A 126 -12.80 11.19 0.99
CA LYS A 126 -14.23 11.41 1.06
C LYS A 126 -14.74 11.18 2.48
N ASP A 127 -15.63 12.07 2.92
CA ASP A 127 -16.21 11.98 4.25
C ASP A 127 -17.37 10.97 4.34
N GLU A 128 -17.90 10.51 3.21
CA GLU A 128 -19.07 9.63 3.15
C GLU A 128 -18.83 8.45 2.21
N TYR A 129 -19.19 7.24 2.68
CA TYR A 129 -19.23 6.01 1.90
C TYR A 129 -20.67 5.54 1.77
N SER A 130 -21.13 5.25 0.54
CA SER A 130 -22.48 4.74 0.35
C SER A 130 -22.65 3.35 0.94
N LYS A 131 -23.86 3.04 1.40
CA LYS A 131 -24.20 1.69 1.89
C LYS A 131 -23.93 0.64 0.82
N GLU A 132 -24.31 0.91 -0.44
CA GLU A 132 -24.09 0.03 -1.57
C GLU A 132 -22.60 -0.27 -1.78
N PHE A 133 -21.73 0.74 -1.68
CA PHE A 133 -20.29 0.55 -1.77
C PHE A 133 -19.78 -0.43 -0.69
N ILE A 134 -20.18 -0.26 0.57
CA ILE A 134 -19.75 -1.14 1.66
C ILE A 134 -20.30 -2.56 1.47
N GLU A 135 -21.56 -2.73 1.08
CA GLU A 135 -22.16 -4.04 0.81
C GLU A 135 -21.43 -4.76 -0.36
N ASN A 136 -21.10 -4.04 -1.43
CA ASN A 136 -20.36 -4.58 -2.57
C ASN A 136 -18.92 -4.96 -2.19
N LEU A 137 -18.25 -4.16 -1.34
CA LEU A 137 -16.89 -4.44 -0.86
C LEU A 137 -16.80 -5.79 -0.13
N PHE A 138 -17.86 -6.17 0.59
CA PHE A 138 -17.93 -7.45 1.32
C PHE A 138 -18.87 -8.47 0.65
N THR A 139 -18.93 -8.44 -0.67
CA THR A 139 -19.62 -9.44 -1.50
C THR A 139 -18.61 -10.13 -2.41
N GLU A 140 -18.57 -11.46 -2.37
CA GLU A 140 -17.69 -12.25 -3.23
C GLU A 140 -17.99 -12.02 -4.71
N SER A 141 -16.94 -11.89 -5.50
CA SER A 141 -16.99 -11.69 -6.95
C SER A 141 -15.72 -12.23 -7.62
N ASP A 142 -15.60 -12.13 -8.93
CA ASP A 142 -14.37 -12.48 -9.65
C ASP A 142 -13.16 -11.67 -9.19
N ARG A 143 -13.38 -10.50 -8.57
CA ARG A 143 -12.34 -9.58 -8.12
C ARG A 143 -12.16 -9.55 -6.60
N ILE A 144 -13.20 -9.87 -5.84
CA ILE A 144 -13.19 -9.84 -4.38
C ILE A 144 -13.37 -11.25 -3.83
N SER A 145 -12.44 -11.68 -3.00
CA SER A 145 -12.59 -12.85 -2.12
C SER A 145 -12.70 -12.40 -0.66
N LEU A 146 -13.44 -13.17 0.15
CA LEU A 146 -13.61 -12.90 1.58
C LEU A 146 -12.83 -13.96 2.39
N ASP A 147 -11.97 -13.50 3.27
CA ASP A 147 -11.19 -14.36 4.17
C ASP A 147 -11.53 -14.05 5.64
N THR A 148 -12.09 -15.01 6.38
CA THR A 148 -12.19 -14.93 7.84
C THR A 148 -10.84 -15.26 8.45
N ILE A 149 -10.20 -14.29 9.12
CA ILE A 149 -8.81 -14.38 9.57
C ILE A 149 -8.66 -14.77 11.05
N GLY A 150 -9.74 -14.85 11.78
CA GLY A 150 -9.77 -15.20 13.20
C GLY A 150 -10.87 -14.45 13.93
N GLU A 151 -10.76 -14.44 15.26
CA GLU A 151 -11.68 -13.74 16.17
C GLU A 151 -10.92 -12.71 17.01
N ALA A 152 -11.56 -11.59 17.31
CA ALA A 152 -11.09 -10.62 18.29
C ALA A 152 -11.96 -10.64 19.55
N ASP A 153 -11.32 -10.60 20.72
CA ASP A 153 -11.95 -10.67 22.03
C ASP A 153 -12.32 -9.27 22.53
N PHE A 154 -13.58 -9.10 22.97
CA PHE A 154 -14.09 -7.84 23.52
C PHE A 154 -14.68 -8.04 24.92
N PRO A 155 -13.84 -8.21 25.97
CA PRO A 155 -14.31 -8.44 27.35
C PRO A 155 -15.00 -7.22 27.98
N THR A 156 -14.80 -6.02 27.46
CA THR A 156 -15.46 -4.79 27.95
C THR A 156 -16.39 -4.16 26.93
N GLY A 157 -16.26 -4.54 25.67
CA GLY A 157 -16.97 -3.92 24.53
C GLY A 157 -16.49 -2.52 24.18
N GLN A 158 -15.37 -2.05 24.78
CA GLN A 158 -14.74 -0.78 24.42
C GLN A 158 -13.77 -0.99 23.26
N VAL A 159 -14.12 -0.48 22.09
CA VAL A 159 -13.38 -0.74 20.86
C VAL A 159 -12.30 0.27 20.62
N ILE A 160 -11.13 -0.21 20.23
CA ILE A 160 -10.01 0.54 19.66
C ILE A 160 -9.77 0.00 18.25
N ILE A 161 -9.59 0.91 17.29
CA ILE A 161 -9.06 0.60 15.96
C ILE A 161 -7.74 1.34 15.85
N ALA A 162 -6.65 0.61 15.62
CA ALA A 162 -5.31 1.21 15.58
C ALA A 162 -4.33 0.34 14.81
N ASP A 163 -3.25 1.00 14.36
CA ASP A 163 -2.04 0.30 13.94
C ASP A 163 -1.39 -0.38 15.17
N PRO A 164 -1.30 -1.72 15.18
CA PRO A 164 -0.82 -2.45 16.34
C PRO A 164 0.66 -2.18 16.65
N LEU A 165 1.47 -1.87 15.66
CA LEU A 165 2.91 -1.66 15.84
C LEU A 165 3.27 -0.22 16.23
N CYS A 166 2.45 0.76 15.82
CA CYS A 166 2.76 2.17 16.05
C CYS A 166 1.93 2.81 17.17
N TYR A 167 0.67 2.40 17.33
CA TYR A 167 -0.26 3.14 18.20
C TYR A 167 -0.92 2.32 19.30
N LEU A 168 -1.18 1.02 19.07
CA LEU A 168 -1.94 0.20 20.04
C LEU A 168 -1.20 0.01 21.37
N HIS A 169 0.14 -0.04 21.35
CA HIS A 169 0.96 -0.26 22.56
C HIS A 169 1.10 1.00 23.45
N SER A 170 0.73 2.18 22.96
CA SER A 170 0.86 3.45 23.69
C SER A 170 -0.50 3.91 24.21
N GLU A 171 -0.64 4.06 25.53
CA GLU A 171 -1.88 4.53 26.17
C GLU A 171 -2.33 5.90 25.65
N GLU A 172 -1.39 6.82 25.41
CA GLU A 172 -1.67 8.17 24.90
C GLU A 172 -2.23 8.15 23.48
N ASN A 173 -1.83 7.16 22.68
CA ASN A 173 -2.23 7.01 21.28
C ASN A 173 -3.49 6.19 21.08
N ARG A 174 -3.89 5.36 22.07
CA ARG A 174 -5.12 4.60 22.00
C ARG A 174 -6.33 5.50 22.02
N LYS A 175 -7.20 5.34 21.04
CA LYS A 175 -8.43 6.09 20.91
C LYS A 175 -9.62 5.13 21.00
N ILE A 176 -10.31 5.16 22.14
CA ILE A 176 -11.53 4.35 22.33
C ILE A 176 -12.67 5.00 21.54
N LEU A 177 -13.39 4.21 20.78
CA LEU A 177 -14.56 4.65 20.03
C LEU A 177 -15.70 5.09 20.95
N ASP A 178 -16.54 5.98 20.48
CA ASP A 178 -17.63 6.60 21.24
C ASP A 178 -18.77 5.62 21.57
N ARG A 179 -19.02 4.60 20.72
CA ARG A 179 -19.99 3.54 20.97
C ARG A 179 -19.30 2.28 21.50
N THR A 180 -19.96 1.59 22.41
CA THR A 180 -19.56 0.27 22.88
C THR A 180 -20.32 -0.82 22.12
N ILE A 181 -19.74 -2.00 22.04
CA ILE A 181 -20.36 -3.21 21.50
C ILE A 181 -20.69 -4.21 22.63
N PRO A 182 -21.54 -5.20 22.44
CA PRO A 182 -21.74 -6.26 23.43
C PRO A 182 -20.44 -6.98 23.76
N ILE A 183 -20.30 -7.48 24.96
CA ILE A 183 -19.18 -8.33 25.37
C ILE A 183 -19.23 -9.63 24.56
N GLY A 184 -18.09 -10.05 23.98
CA GLY A 184 -18.06 -11.28 23.19
C GLY A 184 -16.77 -11.46 22.42
N LYS A 185 -16.77 -12.50 21.56
CA LYS A 185 -15.75 -12.77 20.55
C LYS A 185 -16.40 -12.59 19.19
N TYR A 186 -15.72 -11.94 18.30
CA TYR A 186 -16.27 -11.55 17.01
C TYR A 186 -15.32 -11.86 15.88
N GLU A 187 -15.86 -12.43 14.80
CA GLU A 187 -15.10 -12.73 13.59
C GLU A 187 -14.56 -11.46 12.94
N VAL A 188 -13.30 -11.53 12.55
CA VAL A 188 -12.64 -10.54 11.69
C VAL A 188 -12.58 -11.10 10.28
N GLU A 189 -13.18 -10.39 9.34
CA GLU A 189 -13.20 -10.76 7.92
C GLU A 189 -12.54 -9.68 7.07
N LEU A 190 -11.74 -10.10 6.10
CA LEU A 190 -11.09 -9.24 5.12
C LEU A 190 -11.73 -9.41 3.75
N ALA A 191 -11.95 -8.28 3.08
CA ALA A 191 -12.20 -8.23 1.65
C ALA A 191 -10.86 -8.12 0.92
N ILE A 192 -10.53 -9.11 0.12
CA ILE A 192 -9.28 -9.20 -0.62
C ILE A 192 -9.52 -8.90 -2.09
N LEU A 193 -8.95 -7.79 -2.58
CA LEU A 193 -8.99 -7.44 -4.00
C LEU A 193 -7.92 -8.22 -4.76
N ASN A 194 -8.33 -8.91 -5.82
CA ASN A 194 -7.46 -9.52 -6.81
C ASN A 194 -7.36 -8.57 -8.02
N SER A 195 -6.21 -7.96 -8.23
CA SER A 195 -5.98 -6.97 -9.29
C SER A 195 -4.73 -7.33 -10.10
N LYS A 196 -4.78 -7.07 -11.39
CA LYS A 196 -3.62 -7.21 -12.29
C LYS A 196 -2.66 -6.02 -12.15
N THR A 197 -3.21 -4.85 -11.83
CA THR A 197 -2.45 -3.60 -11.71
C THR A 197 -1.70 -3.47 -10.38
N ILE A 198 -2.36 -3.80 -9.24
CA ILE A 198 -1.81 -3.59 -7.90
C ILE A 198 -1.56 -4.89 -7.13
N SER A 199 -1.70 -6.04 -7.81
CA SER A 199 -1.60 -7.38 -7.21
C SER A 199 -2.71 -7.64 -6.17
N LYS A 200 -2.55 -8.68 -5.35
CA LYS A 200 -3.50 -9.04 -4.31
C LYS A 200 -3.35 -8.12 -3.10
N ARG A 201 -4.44 -7.42 -2.66
CA ARG A 201 -4.42 -6.49 -1.53
C ARG A 201 -5.68 -6.57 -0.68
N VAL A 202 -5.55 -6.25 0.61
CA VAL A 202 -6.68 -6.08 1.51
C VAL A 202 -7.42 -4.80 1.12
N ALA A 203 -8.64 -4.92 0.61
CA ALA A 203 -9.47 -3.79 0.20
C ALA A 203 -10.36 -3.25 1.32
N GLY A 204 -10.64 -4.07 2.33
CA GLY A 204 -11.37 -3.67 3.52
C GLY A 204 -11.32 -4.72 4.61
N ALA A 205 -11.64 -4.32 5.82
CA ALA A 205 -11.79 -5.20 6.99
C ALA A 205 -13.11 -4.95 7.69
N ARG A 206 -13.74 -6.00 8.21
CA ARG A 206 -14.91 -5.87 9.08
C ARG A 206 -14.85 -6.77 10.28
N LEU A 207 -15.42 -6.29 11.39
CA LEU A 207 -15.70 -7.04 12.62
C LEU A 207 -17.20 -7.32 12.66
N LYS A 208 -17.60 -8.60 12.63
CA LYS A 208 -19.01 -9.03 12.63
C LYS A 208 -19.53 -9.18 14.06
N ILE A 209 -20.48 -8.36 14.47
CA ILE A 209 -20.98 -8.31 15.85
C ILE A 209 -22.36 -8.95 15.97
N LYS A 210 -23.28 -8.61 15.06
CA LYS A 210 -24.65 -9.14 15.01
C LYS A 210 -25.05 -9.45 13.59
N ASN A 211 -25.84 -10.47 13.38
CA ASN A 211 -26.35 -10.83 12.06
C ASN A 211 -27.73 -10.16 11.78
N ASP A 212 -27.88 -8.90 12.17
CA ASP A 212 -29.07 -8.12 11.90
C ASP A 212 -28.92 -7.33 10.58
N LYS A 213 -30.07 -6.99 9.98
CA LYS A 213 -30.06 -6.16 8.75
C LYS A 213 -29.52 -4.77 9.04
N ILE A 214 -28.42 -4.41 8.38
CA ILE A 214 -27.86 -3.07 8.45
C ILE A 214 -28.70 -2.11 7.60
N ILE A 215 -29.11 -1.00 8.20
CA ILE A 215 -29.91 0.02 7.51
C ILE A 215 -29.08 1.22 7.06
N ARG A 216 -27.99 1.55 7.79
CA ARG A 216 -27.10 2.66 7.47
C ARG A 216 -25.69 2.42 8.03
N TYR A 217 -24.74 3.17 7.47
CA TYR A 217 -23.38 3.29 8.01
C TYR A 217 -23.16 4.71 8.53
N GLU A 218 -22.47 4.82 9.65
CA GLU A 218 -22.06 6.07 10.27
C GLU A 218 -20.57 6.05 10.58
N GLN A 219 -19.85 7.14 10.37
CA GLN A 219 -18.45 7.23 10.77
C GLN A 219 -18.30 7.03 12.28
N THR A 220 -17.28 6.26 12.68
CA THR A 220 -16.92 6.14 14.09
C THR A 220 -16.29 7.44 14.58
N GLN A 221 -16.49 7.76 15.85
CA GLN A 221 -15.84 8.87 16.52
C GLN A 221 -15.04 8.39 17.72
N ASN A 222 -13.98 9.10 18.05
CA ASN A 222 -13.23 8.84 19.27
C ASN A 222 -13.86 9.58 20.44
N LYS A 223 -14.03 8.93 21.59
CA LYS A 223 -14.59 9.54 22.82
C LYS A 223 -13.89 10.82 23.23
N SER A 224 -12.55 10.86 23.10
CA SER A 224 -11.72 11.94 23.65
C SER A 224 -11.47 13.08 22.68
N SER A 225 -11.42 12.84 21.37
CA SER A 225 -10.93 13.83 20.40
C SER A 225 -11.96 14.28 19.38
N LYS A 226 -13.10 13.60 19.28
CA LYS A 226 -14.12 13.78 18.21
C LYS A 226 -13.52 13.67 16.79
N LEU A 227 -12.31 13.12 16.66
CA LEU A 227 -11.72 12.83 15.37
C LEU A 227 -12.30 11.52 14.85
N ASN A 228 -12.60 11.50 13.56
CA ASN A 228 -13.04 10.31 12.85
C ASN A 228 -11.81 9.59 12.31
N GLY A 229 -11.81 8.24 12.29
CA GLY A 229 -10.73 7.47 11.71
C GLY A 229 -9.47 7.32 12.58
N PHE A 230 -8.42 6.73 12.01
CA PHE A 230 -7.16 6.40 12.68
C PHE A 230 -5.98 6.45 11.72
N GLY A 231 -4.78 6.71 12.26
CA GLY A 231 -3.52 6.71 11.52
C GLY A 231 -2.90 5.30 11.42
N VAL A 232 -2.16 5.07 10.35
CA VAL A 232 -1.38 3.86 10.08
C VAL A 232 0.01 4.27 9.58
N ASP A 233 1.06 3.80 10.27
CA ASP A 233 2.47 4.09 9.96
C ASP A 233 3.32 2.81 9.80
N ALA A 234 2.73 1.63 10.00
CA ALA A 234 3.37 0.34 9.74
C ALA A 234 2.59 -0.52 8.73
N GLY A 235 1.66 0.09 7.99
CA GLY A 235 0.85 -0.60 7.00
C GLY A 235 -0.14 -1.62 7.56
N LEU A 236 -0.44 -1.57 8.87
CA LEU A 236 -1.26 -2.55 9.58
C LEU A 236 -2.41 -1.90 10.34
N ALA A 237 -3.49 -2.66 10.52
CA ALA A 237 -4.57 -2.31 11.44
C ALA A 237 -5.01 -3.52 12.27
N SER A 238 -5.75 -3.23 13.33
CA SER A 238 -6.39 -4.23 14.19
C SER A 238 -7.68 -3.68 14.80
N PHE A 239 -8.62 -4.60 15.11
CA PHE A 239 -9.71 -4.35 16.04
C PHE A 239 -9.31 -4.90 17.40
N CYS A 240 -9.42 -4.11 18.47
CA CYS A 240 -8.97 -4.50 19.79
C CYS A 240 -9.88 -3.93 20.88
N ASP A 241 -10.11 -4.71 21.96
CA ASP A 241 -10.74 -4.19 23.19
C ASP A 241 -9.72 -3.39 24.01
N ALA A 242 -10.18 -2.37 24.73
CA ALA A 242 -9.33 -1.53 25.55
C ALA A 242 -8.50 -2.32 26.57
N THR A 243 -9.10 -3.33 27.25
CA THR A 243 -8.41 -4.19 28.21
C THR A 243 -7.40 -5.12 27.54
N VAL A 244 -7.75 -5.66 26.38
CA VAL A 244 -6.85 -6.50 25.57
C VAL A 244 -5.65 -5.69 25.09
N ALA A 245 -5.85 -4.42 24.73
CA ALA A 245 -4.76 -3.50 24.37
C ALA A 245 -3.79 -3.23 25.54
N GLU A 246 -4.29 -3.21 26.80
CA GLU A 246 -3.42 -3.10 27.99
C GLU A 246 -2.55 -4.36 28.17
N GLU A 247 -3.13 -5.55 27.94
CA GLU A 247 -2.38 -6.80 27.99
C GLU A 247 -1.34 -6.87 26.86
N TYR A 248 -1.72 -6.47 25.64
CA TYR A 248 -0.81 -6.36 24.51
C TYR A 248 0.41 -5.51 24.82
N THR A 249 0.22 -4.36 25.49
CA THR A 249 1.29 -3.44 25.85
C THR A 249 2.35 -4.11 26.74
N LYS A 250 1.97 -5.03 27.61
CA LYS A 250 2.91 -5.76 28.49
C LYS A 250 3.83 -6.69 27.72
N PHE A 251 3.40 -7.19 26.58
CA PHE A 251 4.16 -8.07 25.69
C PHE A 251 4.86 -7.33 24.55
N TYR A 252 4.40 -6.13 24.25
CA TYR A 252 5.00 -5.34 23.17
C TYR A 252 6.40 -4.87 23.59
N SER A 253 7.41 -5.52 23.07
CA SER A 253 8.81 -5.19 23.37
C SER A 253 9.62 -4.82 22.12
N ASN A 254 9.18 -5.23 20.94
CA ASN A 254 9.94 -5.05 19.71
C ASN A 254 9.10 -5.31 18.46
N ASN A 255 9.08 -4.39 17.52
CA ASN A 255 8.46 -4.51 16.20
C ASN A 255 9.02 -5.68 15.38
N ASP A 256 10.30 -6.00 15.51
CA ASP A 256 10.97 -7.05 14.73
C ASP A 256 10.31 -8.44 14.88
N TYR A 257 9.69 -8.71 16.04
CA TYR A 257 8.97 -9.94 16.28
C TYR A 257 7.74 -10.04 15.35
N PHE A 258 6.92 -9.00 15.29
CA PHE A 258 5.70 -8.97 14.47
C PHE A 258 6.01 -8.87 12.99
N ILE A 259 7.04 -8.12 12.60
CA ILE A 259 7.51 -8.05 11.20
C ILE A 259 7.91 -9.44 10.70
N LYS A 260 8.59 -10.25 11.52
CA LYS A 260 8.94 -11.63 11.18
C LYS A 260 7.72 -12.54 11.07
N LEU A 261 6.71 -12.38 11.95
CA LEU A 261 5.46 -13.14 11.90
C LEU A 261 4.64 -12.83 10.65
N LEU A 262 4.65 -11.58 10.21
CA LEU A 262 3.93 -11.09 9.03
C LEU A 262 4.63 -11.41 7.71
N GLN A 263 5.92 -11.76 7.73
CA GLN A 263 6.72 -11.92 6.53
C GLN A 263 6.03 -12.81 5.49
N GLY A 264 5.61 -12.21 4.38
CA GLY A 264 4.87 -12.89 3.30
C GLY A 264 3.40 -13.21 3.60
N LYS A 265 2.82 -12.65 4.67
CA LYS A 265 1.42 -12.82 5.04
C LYS A 265 0.71 -11.46 5.09
N GLN A 266 -0.53 -11.41 4.65
CA GLN A 266 -1.37 -10.21 4.72
C GLN A 266 -2.06 -10.03 6.08
N PHE A 267 -2.04 -11.04 6.94
CA PHE A 267 -2.63 -11.01 8.28
C PHE A 267 -2.00 -12.04 9.23
N ILE A 268 -2.19 -11.83 10.53
CA ILE A 268 -1.92 -12.80 11.59
C ILE A 268 -3.08 -12.78 12.60
N ASP A 269 -3.53 -13.97 13.03
CA ASP A 269 -4.35 -14.19 14.22
C ASP A 269 -3.39 -14.54 15.37
N TRP A 270 -3.14 -13.56 16.26
CA TRP A 270 -2.12 -13.70 17.29
C TRP A 270 -2.72 -13.78 18.69
N GLU A 271 -2.38 -14.85 19.42
CA GLU A 271 -2.74 -15.02 20.82
C GLU A 271 -1.70 -14.38 21.73
N ILE A 272 -2.17 -13.53 22.65
CA ILE A 272 -1.29 -12.85 23.62
C ILE A 272 -0.80 -13.90 24.62
N PRO A 273 0.53 -14.15 24.73
CA PRO A 273 1.07 -15.17 25.60
C PRO A 273 0.64 -15.00 27.07
N GLY A 274 0.18 -16.10 27.69
CA GLY A 274 -0.29 -16.09 29.08
C GLY A 274 -1.69 -15.54 29.31
N THR A 275 -2.43 -15.27 28.22
CA THR A 275 -3.84 -14.87 28.24
C THR A 275 -4.66 -15.80 27.35
N ASN A 276 -5.99 -15.61 27.31
CA ASN A 276 -6.88 -16.27 26.35
C ASN A 276 -7.36 -15.29 25.28
N HIS A 277 -6.69 -14.15 25.13
CA HIS A 277 -7.09 -13.09 24.21
C HIS A 277 -6.29 -13.10 22.93
N LYS A 278 -6.96 -12.77 21.84
CA LYS A 278 -6.38 -12.71 20.50
C LYS A 278 -6.53 -11.32 19.89
N ILE A 279 -5.57 -10.97 19.06
CA ILE A 279 -5.59 -9.77 18.21
C ILE A 279 -5.38 -10.23 16.77
N ALA A 280 -6.36 -9.98 15.91
CA ALA A 280 -6.20 -10.12 14.48
C ALA A 280 -5.57 -8.83 13.93
N MET A 281 -4.40 -8.96 13.31
CA MET A 281 -3.66 -7.86 12.67
C MET A 281 -3.64 -8.09 11.17
N PHE A 282 -3.86 -7.07 10.37
CA PHE A 282 -3.99 -7.19 8.92
C PHE A 282 -3.45 -5.96 8.18
N GLU A 283 -3.02 -6.16 6.94
CA GLU A 283 -2.54 -5.09 6.06
C GLU A 283 -3.65 -4.10 5.69
N THR A 284 -3.27 -2.85 5.42
CA THR A 284 -4.18 -1.74 5.12
C THR A 284 -4.03 -1.26 3.67
N GLY A 285 -4.56 -2.01 2.72
CA GLY A 285 -4.62 -1.59 1.32
C GLY A 285 -3.27 -1.21 0.73
N PHE A 286 -3.01 0.08 0.57
CA PHE A 286 -1.74 0.61 0.09
C PHE A 286 -0.69 0.84 1.20
N GLY A 287 -0.99 0.55 2.44
CA GLY A 287 -0.09 0.68 3.59
C GLY A 287 -0.37 1.91 4.44
N ASP A 288 0.65 2.73 4.71
CA ASP A 288 0.56 3.90 5.57
C ASP A 288 -0.47 4.92 5.09
N GLY A 289 -1.13 5.56 6.04
CA GLY A 289 -2.16 6.54 5.72
C GLY A 289 -3.11 6.86 6.87
N TYR A 290 -4.20 7.54 6.53
CA TYR A 290 -5.28 7.84 7.45
C TYR A 290 -6.58 7.23 6.92
N TYR A 291 -7.20 6.36 7.70
CA TYR A 291 -8.35 5.56 7.29
C TYR A 291 -9.56 5.84 8.15
N MET A 292 -10.73 5.91 7.51
CA MET A 292 -12.02 6.02 8.19
C MET A 292 -12.51 4.64 8.60
N SER A 293 -13.26 4.60 9.69
CA SER A 293 -14.00 3.43 10.14
C SER A 293 -15.46 3.77 10.33
N LEU A 294 -16.32 2.77 10.16
CA LEU A 294 -17.77 2.94 10.11
C LEU A 294 -18.46 1.95 11.04
N TYR A 295 -19.53 2.40 11.70
CA TYR A 295 -20.53 1.55 12.32
C TYR A 295 -21.58 1.15 11.31
N GLY A 296 -21.83 -0.15 11.13
CA GLY A 296 -23.03 -0.68 10.48
C GLY A 296 -24.15 -0.81 11.52
N LEU A 297 -25.25 -0.08 11.35
CA LEU A 297 -26.31 0.06 12.33
C LEU A 297 -27.63 -0.55 11.84
N ASN A 298 -28.35 -1.24 12.75
CA ASN A 298 -29.69 -1.75 12.51
C ASN A 298 -30.80 -0.71 12.82
N GLU A 299 -32.06 -1.09 12.68
CA GLU A 299 -33.23 -0.22 12.94
C GLU A 299 -33.33 0.28 14.39
N LYS A 300 -32.68 -0.43 15.33
CA LYS A 300 -32.65 -0.08 16.75
C LYS A 300 -31.45 0.76 17.14
N ASP A 301 -30.69 1.25 16.17
CA ASP A 301 -29.44 1.97 16.39
C ASP A 301 -28.34 1.14 17.10
N GLU A 302 -28.40 -0.18 17.00
CA GLU A 302 -27.38 -1.07 17.56
C GLU A 302 -26.29 -1.33 16.53
N VAL A 303 -25.03 -1.44 17.00
CA VAL A 303 -23.88 -1.77 16.18
C VAL A 303 -23.94 -3.25 15.80
N CYS A 304 -23.99 -3.53 14.49
CA CYS A 304 -24.00 -4.87 13.93
C CYS A 304 -22.65 -5.28 13.37
N GLU A 305 -21.89 -4.31 12.84
CA GLU A 305 -20.51 -4.50 12.42
C GLU A 305 -19.71 -3.21 12.53
N LEU A 306 -18.38 -3.35 12.50
CA LEU A 306 -17.43 -2.27 12.27
C LEU A 306 -16.72 -2.53 10.95
N VAL A 307 -16.57 -1.50 10.13
CA VAL A 307 -15.98 -1.60 8.80
C VAL A 307 -14.88 -0.59 8.60
N ILE A 308 -13.80 -1.00 7.93
CA ILE A 308 -12.72 -0.13 7.49
C ILE A 308 -12.53 -0.35 5.99
N PRO A 309 -12.91 0.59 5.12
CA PRO A 309 -12.58 0.53 3.70
C PRO A 309 -11.16 1.04 3.45
N PHE A 310 -10.36 0.29 2.69
CA PHE A 310 -8.98 0.66 2.32
C PHE A 310 -8.84 0.98 0.83
N ILE A 311 -9.52 0.22 -0.02
CA ILE A 311 -9.46 0.37 -1.48
C ILE A 311 -10.87 0.35 -2.06
N ASN A 312 -11.14 1.25 -2.99
CA ASN A 312 -12.32 1.14 -3.83
C ASN A 312 -11.99 0.28 -5.07
N PRO A 313 -12.50 -0.95 -5.15
CA PRO A 313 -12.22 -1.85 -6.27
C PRO A 313 -12.62 -1.28 -7.64
N GLU A 314 -13.62 -0.42 -7.71
CA GLU A 314 -14.12 0.18 -8.96
C GLU A 314 -13.13 1.18 -9.58
N LEU A 315 -12.17 1.70 -8.79
CA LEU A 315 -11.14 2.64 -9.25
C LEU A 315 -9.87 1.95 -9.73
N ILE A 316 -9.78 0.63 -9.55
CA ILE A 316 -8.64 -0.21 -9.85
C ILE A 316 -9.01 -1.16 -11.00
N ASP A 317 -8.23 -1.23 -12.09
CA ASP A 317 -8.41 -2.06 -13.32
C ASP A 317 -9.62 -1.66 -14.15
#